data_78ecc7fc573d15aad1017634f5154743
#
_entry.id   78ecc7fc573d15aad1017634f5154743
#
_cell.length_a   1.000
_cell.length_b   1.000
_cell.length_c   1.000
_cell.angle_alpha   90.00
_cell.angle_beta   90.00
_cell.angle_gamma   90.00
#
_symmetry.space_group_name_H-M   'P 1'
#
loop_
_entity.id
_entity.type
_entity.pdbx_description
1 polymer ?
#
loop_
_entity_poly.entity_id
_entity_poly.type
_entity_poly.pdbx_seq_one_letter_code
_entity_poly.pdbx_strand_id
1 'polypeptide(L)'
;MKMTSDLWRILLCVLMGYLIGCISPSYLIGRKKGYDVRTSGSCNAGASNTVIMAGKAAGIFVALFDILKATAACKLGAVLLPELEYAWQITGVSCVVGHMFPVFLGFRGGKGFACLGGVVLAHSAKVFLLMLAIAVLIGFASNYIAISTVSMSVIWPVYYGTTTGNWAGAAILAIPFVPIFIKHTENFRRISRGEELRLSYLWKKDTELDRITRED
;
A
#
# COMPACT_ATOMS: atom_id res chain seq x y z
N MET A 1 -21.25 27.62 10.24
CA MET A 1 -22.16 26.89 9.30
C MET A 1 -21.43 26.07 8.20
N LYS A 2 -20.23 26.45 7.70
CA LYS A 2 -19.48 25.62 6.72
C LYS A 2 -18.97 24.28 7.30
N MET A 3 -18.53 24.25 8.55
CA MET A 3 -17.93 23.06 9.19
C MET A 3 -18.89 21.86 9.31
N THR A 4 -20.18 22.09 9.57
CA THR A 4 -21.18 21.00 9.65
C THR A 4 -21.59 20.46 8.28
N SER A 5 -21.54 21.29 7.24
CA SER A 5 -21.82 20.87 5.86
C SER A 5 -20.72 20.00 5.27
N ASP A 6 -19.48 20.13 5.72
CA ASP A 6 -18.36 19.37 5.19
C ASP A 6 -18.12 18.06 5.94
N LEU A 7 -18.60 17.94 7.18
CA LEU A 7 -18.43 16.72 7.98
C LEU A 7 -19.00 15.48 7.31
N TRP A 8 -20.25 15.54 6.80
CA TRP A 8 -20.86 14.39 6.12
C TRP A 8 -20.13 14.04 4.82
N ARG A 9 -19.57 15.05 4.10
CA ARG A 9 -18.75 14.83 2.89
C ARG A 9 -17.44 14.11 3.24
N ILE A 10 -16.79 14.55 4.32
CA ILE A 10 -15.58 13.89 4.84
C ILE A 10 -15.88 12.44 5.22
N LEU A 11 -16.96 12.20 5.98
CA LEU A 11 -17.38 10.86 6.37
C LEU A 11 -17.69 9.97 5.16
N LEU A 12 -18.32 10.53 4.14
CA LEU A 12 -18.60 9.81 2.89
C LEU A 12 -17.31 9.47 2.14
N CYS A 13 -16.34 10.39 2.05
CA CYS A 13 -15.01 10.10 1.49
C CYS A 13 -14.31 8.98 2.26
N VAL A 14 -14.33 9.05 3.59
CA VAL A 14 -13.71 8.03 4.45
C VAL A 14 -14.35 6.68 4.24
N LEU A 15 -15.69 6.61 4.30
CA LEU A 15 -16.43 5.35 4.15
C LEU A 15 -16.21 4.74 2.76
N MET A 16 -16.35 5.54 1.72
CA MET A 16 -16.20 5.11 0.33
C MET A 16 -14.78 4.61 0.06
N GLY A 17 -13.77 5.39 0.43
CA GLY A 17 -12.37 5.00 0.26
C GLY A 17 -12.06 3.73 1.04
N TYR A 18 -12.47 3.65 2.31
CA TYR A 18 -12.25 2.48 3.16
C TYR A 18 -12.86 1.20 2.57
N LEU A 19 -14.12 1.26 2.13
CA LEU A 19 -14.81 0.10 1.57
C LEU A 19 -14.16 -0.38 0.25
N ILE A 20 -13.76 0.54 -0.63
CA ILE A 20 -12.99 0.21 -1.84
C ILE A 20 -11.66 -0.43 -1.44
N GLY A 21 -10.99 0.11 -0.44
CA GLY A 21 -9.75 -0.43 0.11
C GLY A 21 -9.87 -1.86 0.61
N CYS A 22 -11.00 -2.20 1.25
CA CYS A 22 -11.27 -3.54 1.80
C CYS A 22 -11.33 -4.65 0.74
N ILE A 23 -11.45 -4.32 -0.54
CA ILE A 23 -11.42 -5.32 -1.63
C ILE A 23 -10.01 -5.88 -1.74
N SER A 24 -9.83 -7.19 -1.47
CA SER A 24 -8.54 -7.87 -1.46
C SER A 24 -8.48 -9.00 -2.48
N PRO A 25 -7.92 -8.77 -3.69
CA PRO A 25 -7.76 -9.82 -4.68
C PRO A 25 -6.81 -10.93 -4.20
N SER A 26 -5.82 -10.60 -3.39
CA SER A 26 -4.92 -11.59 -2.77
C SER A 26 -5.70 -12.63 -1.94
N TYR A 27 -6.64 -12.18 -1.11
CA TYR A 27 -7.50 -13.07 -0.34
C TYR A 27 -8.40 -13.93 -1.23
N LEU A 28 -9.02 -13.34 -2.26
CA LEU A 28 -9.88 -14.08 -3.19
C LEU A 28 -9.11 -15.18 -3.94
N ILE A 29 -7.89 -14.88 -4.40
CA ILE A 29 -7.00 -15.85 -5.04
C ILE A 29 -6.62 -16.97 -4.06
N GLY A 30 -6.25 -16.62 -2.82
CA GLY A 30 -5.93 -17.60 -1.77
C GLY A 30 -7.09 -18.54 -1.51
N ARG A 31 -8.28 -18.01 -1.29
CA ARG A 31 -9.52 -18.81 -1.09
C ARG A 31 -9.80 -19.75 -2.27
N LYS A 32 -9.66 -19.24 -3.51
CA LYS A 32 -9.84 -20.07 -4.72
C LYS A 32 -8.79 -21.20 -4.83
N LYS A 33 -7.58 -20.98 -4.31
CA LYS A 33 -6.48 -21.96 -4.31
C LYS A 33 -6.41 -22.83 -3.04
N GLY A 34 -7.37 -22.69 -2.11
CA GLY A 34 -7.47 -23.52 -0.92
C GLY A 34 -6.58 -23.10 0.26
N TYR A 35 -6.07 -21.85 0.28
CA TYR A 35 -5.29 -21.35 1.41
C TYR A 35 -5.78 -19.97 1.89
N ASP A 36 -5.45 -19.63 3.14
CA ASP A 36 -5.71 -18.31 3.71
C ASP A 36 -4.41 -17.50 3.72
N VAL A 37 -4.39 -16.39 2.97
CA VAL A 37 -3.23 -15.47 2.88
C VAL A 37 -2.84 -14.86 4.22
N ARG A 38 -3.75 -14.85 5.21
CA ARG A 38 -3.52 -14.31 6.56
C ARG A 38 -2.70 -15.22 7.46
N THR A 39 -2.64 -16.51 7.11
CA THR A 39 -1.97 -17.58 7.89
C THR A 39 -0.95 -18.37 7.06
N SER A 40 -0.80 -18.05 5.77
CA SER A 40 0.08 -18.79 4.85
C SER A 40 1.14 -17.86 4.24
N GLY A 41 2.31 -18.39 3.95
CA GLY A 41 3.45 -17.66 3.42
C GLY A 41 3.93 -16.57 4.39
N SER A 42 4.04 -15.33 3.93
CA SER A 42 4.41 -14.19 4.79
C SER A 42 3.25 -13.65 5.63
N CYS A 43 2.11 -14.36 5.70
CA CYS A 43 0.90 -13.99 6.45
C CYS A 43 0.37 -12.57 6.14
N ASN A 44 0.55 -12.10 4.91
CA ASN A 44 0.18 -10.74 4.46
C ASN A 44 -0.73 -10.80 3.23
N ALA A 45 -1.88 -10.12 3.26
CA ALA A 45 -2.84 -10.11 2.15
C ALA A 45 -2.46 -9.09 1.04
N GLY A 46 -1.26 -9.20 0.49
CA GLY A 46 -0.73 -8.32 -0.54
C GLY A 46 0.02 -9.04 -1.66
N ALA A 47 0.49 -8.27 -2.64
CA ALA A 47 1.14 -8.78 -3.85
C ALA A 47 2.36 -9.67 -3.55
N SER A 48 3.23 -9.28 -2.62
CA SER A 48 4.45 -10.05 -2.31
C SER A 48 4.13 -11.46 -1.80
N ASN A 49 3.16 -11.61 -0.88
CA ASN A 49 2.72 -12.91 -0.42
C ASN A 49 2.05 -13.71 -1.54
N THR A 50 1.29 -13.03 -2.41
CA THR A 50 0.68 -13.68 -3.57
C THR A 50 1.74 -14.20 -4.55
N VAL A 51 2.88 -13.49 -4.74
CA VAL A 51 4.01 -14.02 -5.53
C VAL A 51 4.52 -15.32 -4.93
N ILE A 52 4.72 -15.37 -3.61
CA ILE A 52 5.23 -16.55 -2.90
C ILE A 52 4.26 -17.73 -3.05
N MET A 53 2.96 -17.51 -2.80
CA MET A 53 1.96 -18.56 -2.69
C MET A 53 1.29 -18.96 -4.01
N ALA A 54 1.18 -18.02 -4.96
CA ALA A 54 0.41 -18.23 -6.19
C ALA A 54 1.20 -17.93 -7.49
N GLY A 55 2.46 -17.49 -7.35
CA GLY A 55 3.36 -17.21 -8.47
C GLY A 55 3.34 -15.75 -8.93
N LYS A 56 4.32 -15.40 -9.79
CA LYS A 56 4.60 -14.02 -10.22
C LYS A 56 3.41 -13.34 -10.91
N ALA A 57 2.72 -14.05 -11.81
CA ALA A 57 1.58 -13.49 -12.55
C ALA A 57 0.44 -13.07 -11.61
N ALA A 58 0.10 -13.91 -10.62
CA ALA A 58 -0.93 -13.60 -9.63
C ALA A 58 -0.53 -12.41 -8.74
N GLY A 59 0.75 -12.35 -8.34
CA GLY A 59 1.25 -11.22 -7.56
C GLY A 59 1.25 -9.90 -8.32
N ILE A 60 1.62 -9.91 -9.61
CA ILE A 60 1.53 -8.73 -10.49
C ILE A 60 0.09 -8.28 -10.64
N PHE A 61 -0.85 -9.20 -10.87
CA PHE A 61 -2.27 -8.89 -10.93
C PHE A 61 -2.76 -8.20 -9.66
N VAL A 62 -2.39 -8.73 -8.48
CA VAL A 62 -2.74 -8.13 -7.18
C VAL A 62 -2.15 -6.74 -7.05
N ALA A 63 -0.89 -6.53 -7.41
CA ALA A 63 -0.24 -5.22 -7.35
C ALA A 63 -0.96 -4.20 -8.24
N LEU A 64 -1.24 -4.55 -9.49
CA LEU A 64 -1.96 -3.70 -10.44
C LEU A 64 -3.37 -3.37 -9.95
N PHE A 65 -4.10 -4.37 -9.45
CA PHE A 65 -5.44 -4.15 -8.90
C PHE A 65 -5.42 -3.19 -7.71
N ASP A 66 -4.46 -3.36 -6.78
CA ASP A 66 -4.32 -2.50 -5.60
C ASP A 66 -3.96 -1.05 -5.97
N ILE A 67 -3.13 -0.85 -7.01
CA ILE A 67 -2.85 0.48 -7.58
C ILE A 67 -4.13 1.07 -8.17
N LEU A 68 -4.81 0.32 -9.04
CA LEU A 68 -5.98 0.82 -9.77
C LEU A 68 -7.16 1.10 -8.84
N LYS A 69 -7.42 0.27 -7.81
CA LYS A 69 -8.50 0.52 -6.86
C LYS A 69 -8.29 1.81 -6.07
N ALA A 70 -7.04 2.10 -5.66
CA ALA A 70 -6.72 3.32 -4.92
C ALA A 70 -6.78 4.56 -5.84
N THR A 71 -6.33 4.42 -7.10
CA THR A 71 -6.50 5.47 -8.11
C THR A 71 -7.98 5.76 -8.37
N ALA A 72 -8.79 4.72 -8.52
CA ALA A 72 -10.22 4.85 -8.71
C ALA A 72 -10.90 5.51 -7.50
N ALA A 73 -10.53 5.12 -6.27
CA ALA A 73 -11.04 5.75 -5.06
C ALA A 73 -10.75 7.25 -5.02
N CYS A 74 -9.51 7.67 -5.30
CA CYS A 74 -9.15 9.10 -5.37
C CYS A 74 -9.99 9.85 -6.40
N LYS A 75 -10.10 9.29 -7.63
CA LYS A 75 -10.87 9.92 -8.71
C LYS A 75 -12.35 10.00 -8.37
N LEU A 76 -12.89 8.95 -7.76
CA LEU A 76 -14.29 8.92 -7.34
C LEU A 76 -14.57 9.99 -6.27
N GLY A 77 -13.70 10.16 -5.28
CA GLY A 77 -13.81 11.23 -4.28
C GLY A 77 -13.82 12.61 -4.91
N ALA A 78 -12.88 12.88 -5.84
CA ALA A 78 -12.80 14.15 -6.54
C ALA A 78 -14.04 14.45 -7.40
N VAL A 79 -14.61 13.43 -8.07
CA VAL A 79 -15.75 13.60 -8.98
C VAL A 79 -17.07 13.74 -8.21
N LEU A 80 -17.28 12.94 -7.16
CA LEU A 80 -18.54 12.93 -6.42
C LEU A 80 -18.65 14.08 -5.41
N LEU A 81 -17.52 14.59 -4.94
CA LEU A 81 -17.45 15.63 -3.90
C LEU A 81 -16.52 16.78 -4.32
N PRO A 82 -16.76 17.42 -5.48
CA PRO A 82 -15.86 18.45 -6.02
C PRO A 82 -15.77 19.70 -5.15
N GLU A 83 -16.76 19.93 -4.29
CA GLU A 83 -16.79 21.07 -3.37
C GLU A 83 -15.93 20.85 -2.12
N LEU A 84 -15.49 19.62 -1.85
CA LEU A 84 -14.59 19.31 -0.74
C LEU A 84 -13.15 19.36 -1.24
N GLU A 85 -12.40 20.37 -0.80
CA GLU A 85 -11.04 20.67 -1.25
C GLU A 85 -10.09 19.47 -1.23
N TYR A 86 -10.20 18.60 -0.23
CA TYR A 86 -9.31 17.44 -0.04
C TYR A 86 -9.99 16.10 -0.32
N ALA A 87 -11.08 16.07 -1.09
CA ALA A 87 -11.87 14.86 -1.32
C ALA A 87 -11.03 13.68 -1.83
N TRP A 88 -10.18 13.91 -2.83
CA TRP A 88 -9.37 12.84 -3.41
C TRP A 88 -8.30 12.32 -2.44
N GLN A 89 -7.67 13.21 -1.64
CA GLN A 89 -6.67 12.81 -0.65
C GLN A 89 -7.32 11.98 0.46
N ILE A 90 -8.44 12.45 1.02
CA ILE A 90 -9.17 11.77 2.08
C ILE A 90 -9.62 10.38 1.60
N THR A 91 -10.22 10.29 0.41
CA THR A 91 -10.72 9.02 -0.14
C THR A 91 -9.56 8.07 -0.44
N GLY A 92 -8.47 8.58 -1.00
CA GLY A 92 -7.28 7.80 -1.31
C GLY A 92 -6.59 7.25 -0.05
N VAL A 93 -6.38 8.09 0.95
CA VAL A 93 -5.82 7.69 2.25
C VAL A 93 -6.69 6.64 2.93
N SER A 94 -8.01 6.85 2.92
CA SER A 94 -8.96 5.89 3.48
C SER A 94 -8.94 4.55 2.74
N CYS A 95 -8.70 4.56 1.42
CA CYS A 95 -8.51 3.33 0.64
C CYS A 95 -7.22 2.59 1.05
N VAL A 96 -6.12 3.30 1.30
CA VAL A 96 -4.90 2.68 1.85
C VAL A 96 -5.17 2.05 3.21
N VAL A 97 -5.86 2.75 4.11
CA VAL A 97 -6.23 2.23 5.44
C VAL A 97 -7.16 1.00 5.31
N GLY A 98 -8.17 1.04 4.45
CA GLY A 98 -9.07 -0.08 4.19
C GLY A 98 -8.34 -1.31 3.63
N HIS A 99 -7.36 -1.11 2.75
CA HIS A 99 -6.49 -2.19 2.26
C HIS A 99 -5.64 -2.80 3.40
N MET A 100 -5.17 -1.99 4.34
CA MET A 100 -4.33 -2.46 5.44
C MET A 100 -5.13 -3.14 6.55
N PHE A 101 -6.34 -2.64 6.82
CA PHE A 101 -7.20 -3.09 7.91
C PHE A 101 -8.62 -3.39 7.42
N PRO A 102 -8.80 -4.32 6.47
CA PRO A 102 -10.11 -4.63 5.91
C PRO A 102 -11.00 -5.31 6.96
N VAL A 103 -12.15 -4.70 7.25
CA VAL A 103 -13.11 -5.24 8.23
C VAL A 103 -13.57 -6.66 7.90
N PHE A 104 -13.79 -6.96 6.62
CA PHE A 104 -14.21 -8.27 6.14
C PHE A 104 -13.16 -9.38 6.31
N LEU A 105 -11.90 -9.01 6.58
CA LEU A 105 -10.78 -9.93 6.79
C LEU A 105 -10.26 -9.90 8.25
N GLY A 106 -11.06 -9.42 9.19
CA GLY A 106 -10.68 -9.28 10.59
C GLY A 106 -9.48 -8.33 10.78
N PHE A 107 -9.45 -7.25 10.01
CA PHE A 107 -8.42 -6.21 10.03
C PHE A 107 -6.99 -6.69 9.66
N ARG A 108 -6.88 -7.87 8.97
CA ARG A 108 -5.62 -8.48 8.54
C ARG A 108 -5.44 -8.35 7.03
N GLY A 109 -5.12 -7.15 6.56
CA GLY A 109 -4.88 -6.82 5.14
C GLY A 109 -3.41 -6.75 4.75
N GLY A 110 -3.15 -6.07 3.61
CA GLY A 110 -1.81 -5.81 3.09
C GLY A 110 -1.03 -4.76 3.86
N LYS A 111 0.10 -4.31 3.28
CA LYS A 111 1.01 -3.32 3.89
C LYS A 111 0.94 -1.93 3.25
N GLY A 112 0.08 -1.74 2.25
CA GLY A 112 -0.27 -0.43 1.71
C GLY A 112 0.57 0.05 0.53
N PHE A 113 1.70 -0.58 0.17
CA PHE A 113 2.62 -0.06 -0.84
C PHE A 113 1.98 0.17 -2.21
N ALA A 114 1.32 -0.83 -2.76
CA ALA A 114 0.65 -0.72 -4.07
C ALA A 114 -0.50 0.31 -4.05
N CYS A 115 -1.30 0.33 -2.98
CA CYS A 115 -2.35 1.34 -2.82
C CYS A 115 -1.78 2.76 -2.68
N LEU A 116 -0.66 2.94 -1.97
CA LEU A 116 0.04 4.22 -1.92
C LEU A 116 0.47 4.65 -3.32
N GLY A 117 1.02 3.73 -4.12
CA GLY A 117 1.33 3.97 -5.53
C GLY A 117 0.10 4.43 -6.33
N GLY A 118 -1.07 3.85 -6.07
CA GLY A 118 -2.32 4.26 -6.69
C GLY A 118 -2.77 5.68 -6.33
N VAL A 119 -2.53 6.12 -5.10
CA VAL A 119 -2.77 7.50 -4.67
C VAL A 119 -1.85 8.47 -5.43
N VAL A 120 -0.56 8.11 -5.60
CA VAL A 120 0.39 8.88 -6.42
C VAL A 120 -0.04 8.94 -7.88
N LEU A 121 -0.48 7.82 -8.45
CA LEU A 121 -0.96 7.74 -9.84
C LEU A 121 -2.20 8.60 -10.06
N ALA A 122 -3.09 8.68 -9.08
CA ALA A 122 -4.28 9.54 -9.14
C ALA A 122 -3.92 11.02 -9.26
N HIS A 123 -2.83 11.46 -8.62
CA HIS A 123 -2.31 12.81 -8.73
C HIS A 123 -1.69 13.06 -10.11
N SER A 124 -0.73 12.23 -10.53
CA SER A 124 -0.06 12.38 -11.83
C SER A 124 0.66 11.10 -12.25
N ALA A 125 0.46 10.67 -13.49
CA ALA A 125 1.18 9.54 -14.05
C ALA A 125 2.70 9.78 -14.15
N LYS A 126 3.12 11.02 -14.45
CA LYS A 126 4.55 11.38 -14.48
C LYS A 126 5.19 11.27 -13.10
N VAL A 127 4.49 11.79 -12.07
CA VAL A 127 4.96 11.69 -10.67
C VAL A 127 4.96 10.25 -10.21
N PHE A 128 3.97 9.44 -10.59
CA PHE A 128 3.94 8.00 -10.29
C PHE A 128 5.18 7.30 -10.86
N LEU A 129 5.55 7.54 -12.12
CA LEU A 129 6.75 6.95 -12.73
C LEU A 129 8.03 7.39 -12.01
N LEU A 130 8.13 8.67 -11.63
CA LEU A 130 9.25 9.18 -10.83
C LEU A 130 9.33 8.47 -9.47
N MET A 131 8.21 8.42 -8.74
CA MET A 131 8.15 7.76 -7.42
C MET A 131 8.41 6.26 -7.52
N LEU A 132 7.92 5.61 -8.57
CA LEU A 132 8.21 4.20 -8.85
C LEU A 132 9.70 3.98 -9.08
N ALA A 133 10.36 4.83 -9.87
CA ALA A 133 11.81 4.75 -10.10
C ALA A 133 12.59 4.92 -8.79
N ILE A 134 12.23 5.89 -7.95
CA ILE A 134 12.84 6.10 -6.63
C ILE A 134 12.61 4.87 -5.74
N ALA A 135 11.39 4.34 -5.70
CA ALA A 135 11.07 3.15 -4.91
C ALA A 135 11.86 1.92 -5.36
N VAL A 136 12.03 1.74 -6.66
CA VAL A 136 12.84 0.66 -7.24
C VAL A 136 14.31 0.85 -6.87
N LEU A 137 14.87 2.05 -6.99
CA LEU A 137 16.25 2.35 -6.59
C LEU A 137 16.49 2.07 -5.11
N ILE A 138 15.60 2.52 -4.22
CA ILE A 138 15.68 2.23 -2.78
C ILE A 138 15.59 0.72 -2.53
N GLY A 139 14.68 0.02 -3.23
CA GLY A 139 14.51 -1.42 -3.12
C GLY A 139 15.76 -2.19 -3.54
N PHE A 140 16.38 -1.83 -4.65
CA PHE A 140 17.64 -2.45 -5.11
C PHE A 140 18.83 -2.09 -4.19
N ALA A 141 18.96 -0.83 -3.78
CA ALA A 141 20.04 -0.39 -2.89
C ALA A 141 19.99 -1.05 -1.52
N SER A 142 18.80 -1.21 -0.95
CA SER A 142 18.60 -1.85 0.36
C SER A 142 18.42 -3.38 0.27
N ASN A 143 18.02 -3.90 -0.87
CA ASN A 143 17.57 -5.27 -1.12
C ASN A 143 16.27 -5.66 -0.36
N TYR A 144 15.50 -4.67 0.17
CA TYR A 144 14.26 -4.94 0.92
C TYR A 144 13.10 -4.04 0.49
N ILE A 145 11.97 -4.64 0.11
CA ILE A 145 10.74 -3.92 -0.26
C ILE A 145 10.18 -3.12 0.94
N ALA A 146 10.38 -3.61 2.15
CA ALA A 146 9.94 -2.95 3.37
C ALA A 146 10.52 -1.54 3.52
N ILE A 147 11.81 -1.37 3.22
CA ILE A 147 12.51 -0.08 3.28
C ILE A 147 11.93 0.86 2.21
N SER A 148 11.77 0.39 0.97
CA SER A 148 11.11 1.17 -0.08
C SER A 148 9.73 1.67 0.34
N THR A 149 8.89 0.78 0.90
CA THR A 149 7.52 1.12 1.28
C THR A 149 7.47 2.23 2.32
N VAL A 150 8.26 2.09 3.39
CA VAL A 150 8.29 3.08 4.47
C VAL A 150 8.89 4.40 3.99
N SER A 151 9.98 4.36 3.20
CA SER A 151 10.57 5.57 2.62
C SER A 151 9.57 6.32 1.73
N MET A 152 8.83 5.62 0.87
CA MET A 152 7.87 6.26 -0.03
C MET A 152 6.67 6.86 0.70
N SER A 153 6.30 6.31 1.87
CA SER A 153 5.23 6.89 2.70
C SER A 153 5.60 8.25 3.32
N VAL A 154 6.89 8.60 3.33
CA VAL A 154 7.41 9.92 3.74
C VAL A 154 7.74 10.79 2.52
N ILE A 155 8.45 10.23 1.53
CA ILE A 155 8.93 10.97 0.35
C ILE A 155 7.76 11.56 -0.43
N TRP A 156 6.69 10.78 -0.62
CA TRP A 156 5.53 11.22 -1.40
C TRP A 156 4.82 12.45 -0.83
N PRO A 157 4.40 12.48 0.45
CA PRO A 157 3.76 13.66 1.03
C PRO A 157 4.67 14.90 1.02
N VAL A 158 5.97 14.72 1.29
CA VAL A 158 6.93 15.82 1.26
C VAL A 158 7.07 16.39 -0.17
N TYR A 159 7.23 15.51 -1.16
CA TYR A 159 7.26 15.92 -2.57
C TYR A 159 5.99 16.68 -2.97
N TYR A 160 4.81 16.17 -2.58
CA TYR A 160 3.54 16.80 -2.88
C TYR A 160 3.48 18.22 -2.25
N GLY A 161 3.80 18.36 -0.96
CA GLY A 161 3.79 19.63 -0.27
C GLY A 161 4.75 20.66 -0.88
N THR A 162 5.98 20.23 -1.21
CA THR A 162 7.02 21.11 -1.78
C THR A 162 6.70 21.55 -3.20
N THR A 163 6.11 20.71 -4.02
CA THR A 163 5.84 21.01 -5.44
C THR A 163 4.52 21.73 -5.67
N THR A 164 3.53 21.53 -4.79
CA THR A 164 2.21 22.18 -4.92
C THR A 164 1.99 23.36 -3.97
N GLY A 165 2.84 23.51 -2.94
CA GLY A 165 2.63 24.45 -1.84
C GLY A 165 1.48 24.03 -0.88
N ASN A 166 0.77 22.94 -1.17
CA ASN A 166 -0.40 22.48 -0.38
C ASN A 166 0.03 21.54 0.76
N TRP A 167 0.49 22.14 1.85
CA TRP A 167 0.94 21.40 3.03
C TRP A 167 -0.21 20.75 3.82
N ALA A 168 -1.43 21.30 3.75
CA ALA A 168 -2.60 20.66 4.36
C ALA A 168 -2.95 19.35 3.65
N GLY A 169 -2.96 19.34 2.32
CA GLY A 169 -3.10 18.11 1.54
C GLY A 169 -1.97 17.13 1.78
N ALA A 170 -0.71 17.62 1.91
CA ALA A 170 0.44 16.79 2.25
C ALA A 170 0.29 16.12 3.62
N ALA A 171 -0.22 16.84 4.62
CA ALA A 171 -0.48 16.28 5.95
C ALA A 171 -1.51 15.14 5.91
N ILE A 172 -2.58 15.28 5.11
CA ILE A 172 -3.55 14.19 4.89
C ILE A 172 -2.86 13.00 4.23
N LEU A 173 -2.05 13.22 3.18
CA LEU A 173 -1.32 12.17 2.47
C LEU A 173 -0.26 11.48 3.34
N ALA A 174 0.19 12.10 4.42
CA ALA A 174 1.13 11.52 5.39
C ALA A 174 0.47 10.60 6.42
N ILE A 175 -0.85 10.66 6.60
CA ILE A 175 -1.58 9.82 7.59
C ILE A 175 -1.24 8.32 7.47
N PRO A 176 -1.13 7.73 6.27
CA PRO A 176 -0.78 6.31 6.12
C PRO A 176 0.61 5.93 6.63
N PHE A 177 1.52 6.89 6.84
CA PHE A 177 2.87 6.60 7.33
C PHE A 177 2.85 5.80 8.64
N VAL A 178 2.06 6.25 9.61
CA VAL A 178 2.02 5.60 10.95
C VAL A 178 1.59 4.13 10.85
N PRO A 179 0.44 3.78 10.25
CA PRO A 179 0.06 2.39 10.12
C PRO A 179 0.98 1.58 9.19
N ILE A 180 1.55 2.18 8.13
CA ILE A 180 2.56 1.53 7.29
C ILE A 180 3.79 1.18 8.14
N PHE A 181 4.33 2.13 8.91
CA PHE A 181 5.49 1.89 9.76
C PHE A 181 5.21 0.77 10.78
N ILE A 182 4.08 0.83 11.49
CA ILE A 182 3.68 -0.21 12.45
C ILE A 182 3.61 -1.59 11.77
N LYS A 183 3.02 -1.71 10.59
CA LYS A 183 2.95 -3.00 9.85
C LYS A 183 4.29 -3.49 9.32
N HIS A 184 5.33 -2.65 9.32
CA HIS A 184 6.68 -3.03 8.90
C HIS A 184 7.64 -3.27 10.08
N THR A 185 7.22 -3.06 11.32
CA THR A 185 8.10 -3.28 12.50
C THR A 185 8.65 -4.71 12.55
N GLU A 186 7.83 -5.70 12.21
CA GLU A 186 8.27 -7.09 12.16
C GLU A 186 9.25 -7.35 11.00
N ASN A 187 9.09 -6.67 9.85
CA ASN A 187 10.09 -6.74 8.78
C ASN A 187 11.42 -6.16 9.23
N PHE A 188 11.42 -5.02 9.95
CA PHE A 188 12.66 -4.43 10.47
C PHE A 188 13.35 -5.34 11.51
N ARG A 189 12.58 -6.02 12.37
CA ARG A 189 13.13 -7.03 13.28
C ARG A 189 13.78 -8.19 12.53
N ARG A 190 13.10 -8.71 11.49
CA ARG A 190 13.66 -9.77 10.65
C ARG A 190 14.86 -9.31 9.82
N ILE A 191 14.89 -8.05 9.37
CA ILE A 191 16.07 -7.47 8.71
C ILE A 191 17.25 -7.46 9.66
N SER A 192 17.07 -7.02 10.91
CA SER A 192 18.15 -6.96 11.91
C SER A 192 18.68 -8.34 12.31
N ARG A 193 17.87 -9.39 12.17
CA ARG A 193 18.28 -10.79 12.41
C ARG A 193 18.78 -11.52 11.15
N GLY A 194 18.73 -10.86 9.99
CA GLY A 194 19.06 -11.53 8.71
C GLY A 194 17.98 -12.46 8.15
N GLU A 195 16.81 -12.53 8.76
CA GLU A 195 15.70 -13.46 8.44
C GLU A 195 14.71 -12.91 7.40
N GLU A 196 14.76 -11.61 7.07
CA GLU A 196 13.82 -11.03 6.11
C GLU A 196 14.15 -11.47 4.69
N LEU A 197 13.11 -11.80 3.93
CA LEU A 197 13.22 -12.17 2.53
C LEU A 197 13.67 -10.96 1.70
N ARG A 198 14.80 -11.10 1.02
CA ARG A 198 15.39 -10.06 0.20
C ARG A 198 14.66 -9.93 -1.14
N LEU A 199 14.78 -8.77 -1.79
CA LEU A 199 14.26 -8.55 -3.14
C LEU A 199 14.88 -9.53 -4.16
N SER A 200 16.14 -9.93 -3.93
CA SER A 200 16.86 -10.94 -4.72
C SER A 200 16.16 -12.31 -4.82
N TYR A 201 15.22 -12.63 -3.93
CA TYR A 201 14.36 -13.81 -4.05
C TYR A 201 13.64 -13.90 -5.42
N LEU A 202 13.36 -12.78 -6.05
CA LEU A 202 12.67 -12.78 -7.35
C LEU A 202 13.47 -13.46 -8.47
N TRP A 203 14.81 -13.55 -8.33
CA TRP A 203 15.72 -14.15 -9.33
C TRP A 203 16.73 -15.16 -8.75
N LYS A 204 16.87 -15.23 -7.40
CA LYS A 204 17.75 -16.17 -6.68
C LYS A 204 16.96 -16.91 -5.59
N LYS A 205 15.84 -17.54 -5.96
CA LYS A 205 14.88 -18.12 -5.02
C LYS A 205 15.52 -19.12 -4.05
N ASP A 206 16.24 -20.10 -4.56
CA ASP A 206 16.78 -21.20 -3.76
C ASP A 206 17.86 -20.68 -2.79
N THR A 207 18.76 -19.81 -3.27
CA THR A 207 19.79 -19.17 -2.44
C THR A 207 19.18 -18.37 -1.27
N GLU A 208 18.08 -17.64 -1.52
CA GLU A 208 17.43 -16.84 -0.47
C GLU A 208 16.65 -17.71 0.51
N LEU A 209 16.04 -18.81 0.06
CA LEU A 209 15.39 -19.76 0.95
C LEU A 209 16.42 -20.47 1.83
N ASP A 210 17.52 -20.96 1.26
CA ASP A 210 18.61 -21.58 2.03
C ASP A 210 19.19 -20.64 3.10
N ARG A 211 19.30 -19.33 2.77
CA ARG A 211 19.79 -18.32 3.71
C ARG A 211 18.91 -18.16 4.93
N ILE A 212 17.58 -18.13 4.75
CA ILE A 212 16.63 -17.88 5.85
C ILE A 212 16.23 -19.16 6.60
N THR A 213 16.54 -20.35 6.05
CA THR A 213 16.26 -21.66 6.68
C THR A 213 17.46 -22.28 7.36
N ARG A 214 18.67 -21.75 7.16
CA ARG A 214 19.84 -22.14 7.94
C ARG A 214 19.64 -21.63 9.36
N GLU A 215 19.20 -22.51 10.24
CA GLU A 215 19.33 -22.35 11.67
C GLU A 215 20.82 -22.53 11.99
N ASP A 216 21.43 -21.53 12.62
CA ASP A 216 22.76 -21.63 13.22
C ASP A 216 22.74 -22.59 14.42
#